data_821ecf309af517f88c07145461cdb5a6
#
_entry.id   821ecf309af517f88c07145461cdb5a6
#
_cell.length_a   1.000
_cell.length_b   1.000
_cell.length_c   1.000
_cell.angle_alpha   90.00
_cell.angle_beta   90.00
_cell.angle_gamma   90.00
#
_symmetry.space_group_name_H-M   'P 1'
#
loop_
_entity.id
_entity.type
_entity.pdbx_description
1 polymer ?
#
loop_
_entity_poly.entity_id
_entity_poly.type
_entity_poly.pdbx_seq_one_letter_code
_entity_poly.pdbx_strand_id
1 'polypeptide(L)'
;MHNSLSHLDEEQHKAVSAFSEWLVSSLSPTICGSKPSTVLTMTDIRFQPLLALWRTYGKQILTGSVIQFTVLYTSKDRETVLFYRPSILEQCLIHNLHRKFLLQFGYPVSSGLEPCLEVLQNRFQQCCPHEVGVLLGIPLKDVLGFMGLENLPLTCRGEWCVYGNPDESLAAMKQYADDRIYVDKLLANGIAPQEILGGKLAELALAI
;
A
#
# COMPACT_ATOMS: atom_id res chain seq x y z
N MET A 1 -15.90 16.04 16.41
CA MET A 1 -14.48 16.42 16.39
C MET A 1 -14.27 17.36 15.23
N HIS A 2 -13.87 18.61 15.49
CA HIS A 2 -13.85 19.68 14.50
C HIS A 2 -12.82 19.44 13.41
N ASN A 3 -13.28 19.66 12.18
CA ASN A 3 -12.52 19.54 10.94
C ASN A 3 -11.33 20.52 10.96
N SER A 4 -10.14 20.03 11.24
CA SER A 4 -8.90 20.83 11.40
C SER A 4 -8.41 21.47 10.08
N LEU A 5 -9.12 21.25 8.96
CA LEU A 5 -8.80 21.81 7.64
C LEU A 5 -9.46 23.19 7.40
N SER A 6 -10.27 23.69 8.32
CA SER A 6 -11.02 24.95 8.17
C SER A 6 -10.17 26.24 8.20
N HIS A 7 -8.86 26.13 8.44
CA HIS A 7 -7.93 27.27 8.49
C HIS A 7 -7.00 27.37 7.27
N LEU A 8 -7.18 26.47 6.28
CA LEU A 8 -6.37 26.49 5.06
C LEU A 8 -6.83 27.60 4.12
N ASP A 9 -5.91 28.25 3.46
CA ASP A 9 -6.24 29.10 2.31
C ASP A 9 -6.68 28.27 1.11
N GLU A 10 -7.21 28.90 0.07
CA GLU A 10 -7.78 28.23 -1.10
C GLU A 10 -6.74 27.37 -1.85
N GLU A 11 -5.50 27.82 -1.93
CA GLU A 11 -4.40 27.08 -2.58
C GLU A 11 -3.99 25.85 -1.78
N GLN A 12 -3.89 25.98 -0.46
CA GLN A 12 -3.63 24.87 0.44
C GLN A 12 -4.75 23.82 0.39
N HIS A 13 -6.02 24.24 0.40
CA HIS A 13 -7.17 23.34 0.25
C HIS A 13 -7.06 22.51 -1.03
N LYS A 14 -6.76 23.17 -2.15
CA LYS A 14 -6.60 22.55 -3.45
C LYS A 14 -5.44 21.53 -3.48
N ALA A 15 -4.31 21.89 -2.87
CA ALA A 15 -3.15 21.00 -2.77
C ALA A 15 -3.45 19.75 -1.91
N VAL A 16 -4.13 19.92 -0.77
CA VAL A 16 -4.51 18.82 0.12
C VAL A 16 -5.55 17.91 -0.55
N SER A 17 -6.53 18.46 -1.27
CA SER A 17 -7.52 17.68 -2.03
C SER A 17 -6.83 16.82 -3.09
N ALA A 18 -5.99 17.42 -3.93
CA ALA A 18 -5.25 16.72 -4.98
C ALA A 18 -4.34 15.62 -4.39
N PHE A 19 -3.68 15.89 -3.25
CA PHE A 19 -2.89 14.89 -2.55
C PHE A 19 -3.74 13.75 -2.01
N SER A 20 -4.91 14.03 -1.45
CA SER A 20 -5.84 13.01 -0.94
C SER A 20 -6.36 12.10 -2.05
N GLU A 21 -6.73 12.68 -3.20
CA GLU A 21 -7.16 11.93 -4.39
C GLU A 21 -6.03 11.05 -4.92
N TRP A 22 -4.81 11.60 -5.06
CA TRP A 22 -3.64 10.83 -5.47
C TRP A 22 -3.33 9.68 -4.51
N LEU A 23 -3.41 9.92 -3.20
CA LEU A 23 -3.17 8.90 -2.18
C LEU A 23 -4.20 7.77 -2.28
N VAL A 24 -5.47 8.10 -2.40
CA VAL A 24 -6.58 7.13 -2.54
C VAL A 24 -6.42 6.31 -3.81
N SER A 25 -6.15 6.94 -4.96
CA SER A 25 -5.89 6.25 -6.23
C SER A 25 -4.68 5.30 -6.11
N SER A 26 -3.58 5.76 -5.48
CA SER A 26 -2.38 4.94 -5.26
C SER A 26 -2.62 3.74 -4.34
N LEU A 27 -3.55 3.85 -3.40
CA LEU A 27 -3.89 2.82 -2.41
C LEU A 27 -5.07 1.94 -2.83
N SER A 28 -5.66 2.15 -4.01
CA SER A 28 -6.91 1.51 -4.45
C SER A 28 -6.96 0.00 -4.20
N PRO A 29 -5.97 -0.84 -4.60
CA PRO A 29 -6.04 -2.27 -4.36
C PRO A 29 -6.01 -2.64 -2.86
N THR A 30 -5.31 -1.82 -2.06
CA THR A 30 -5.26 -2.02 -0.60
C THR A 30 -6.59 -1.59 0.05
N ILE A 31 -7.19 -0.50 -0.40
CA ILE A 31 -8.52 -0.04 0.05
C ILE A 31 -9.60 -1.06 -0.34
N CYS A 32 -9.56 -1.59 -1.55
CA CYS A 32 -10.47 -2.64 -2.02
C CYS A 32 -10.26 -3.97 -1.29
N GLY A 33 -9.07 -4.22 -0.76
CA GLY A 33 -8.74 -5.43 0.01
C GLY A 33 -8.22 -6.59 -0.85
N SER A 34 -7.96 -6.38 -2.12
CA SER A 34 -7.31 -7.35 -3.00
C SER A 34 -5.80 -7.45 -2.73
N LYS A 35 -5.21 -6.38 -2.19
CA LYS A 35 -3.79 -6.26 -1.88
C LYS A 35 -3.58 -6.04 -0.39
N PRO A 36 -2.70 -6.80 0.29
CA PRO A 36 -2.48 -6.66 1.72
C PRO A 36 -1.94 -5.30 2.13
N SER A 37 -0.98 -4.78 1.35
CA SER A 37 -0.35 -3.50 1.61
C SER A 37 0.24 -2.86 0.35
N THR A 38 0.51 -1.56 0.43
CA THR A 38 1.19 -0.77 -0.60
C THR A 38 2.30 0.04 0.03
N VAL A 39 3.49 0.03 -0.57
CA VAL A 39 4.60 0.92 -0.19
C VAL A 39 4.61 2.12 -1.12
N LEU A 40 4.61 3.32 -0.55
CA LEU A 40 4.82 4.56 -1.27
C LEU A 40 6.04 5.28 -0.72
N THR A 41 6.81 5.90 -1.60
CA THR A 41 7.91 6.78 -1.21
C THR A 41 7.48 8.22 -1.48
N MET A 42 7.33 8.98 -0.41
CA MET A 42 7.00 10.39 -0.44
C MET A 42 8.27 11.21 -0.65
N THR A 43 8.32 11.98 -1.72
CA THR A 43 9.40 12.92 -2.06
C THR A 43 8.80 14.20 -2.58
N ASP A 44 9.47 15.31 -2.38
CA ASP A 44 9.07 16.58 -2.99
C ASP A 44 9.75 16.71 -4.35
N ILE A 45 8.94 16.75 -5.40
CA ILE A 45 9.35 17.08 -6.76
C ILE A 45 8.74 18.42 -7.17
N ARG A 46 9.34 19.07 -8.16
CA ARG A 46 9.18 20.51 -8.50
C ARG A 46 7.74 21.07 -8.44
N PHE A 47 6.71 20.27 -8.66
CA PHE A 47 5.30 20.71 -8.64
C PHE A 47 4.39 19.81 -7.79
N GLN A 48 4.96 18.86 -7.06
CA GLN A 48 4.23 17.92 -6.21
C GLN A 48 4.96 17.74 -4.88
N PRO A 49 4.61 18.51 -3.85
CA PRO A 49 5.25 18.45 -2.54
C PRO A 49 4.65 17.29 -1.70
N LEU A 50 4.78 16.05 -2.20
CA LEU A 50 4.16 14.88 -1.58
C LEU A 50 4.67 14.62 -0.16
N LEU A 51 5.98 14.84 0.08
CA LEU A 51 6.57 14.64 1.40
C LEU A 51 6.05 15.67 2.41
N ALA A 52 6.01 16.95 2.01
CA ALA A 52 5.51 18.02 2.87
C ALA A 52 4.03 17.83 3.21
N LEU A 53 3.20 17.48 2.21
CA LEU A 53 1.76 17.20 2.39
C LEU A 53 1.54 15.96 3.25
N TRP A 54 2.31 14.89 3.03
CA TRP A 54 2.25 13.69 3.85
C TRP A 54 2.58 13.97 5.32
N ARG A 55 3.69 14.65 5.60
CA ARG A 55 4.13 14.99 6.97
C ARG A 55 3.12 15.86 7.70
N THR A 56 2.49 16.77 6.98
CA THR A 56 1.55 17.73 7.57
C THR A 56 0.15 17.13 7.74
N TYR A 57 -0.36 16.44 6.72
CA TYR A 57 -1.78 16.08 6.65
C TYR A 57 -2.04 14.57 6.60
N GLY A 58 -1.03 13.72 6.37
CA GLY A 58 -1.21 12.29 6.13
C GLY A 58 -1.97 11.57 7.24
N LYS A 59 -1.63 11.82 8.51
CA LYS A 59 -2.35 11.23 9.66
C LYS A 59 -3.82 11.66 9.69
N GLN A 60 -4.10 12.92 9.39
CA GLN A 60 -5.45 13.45 9.42
C GLN A 60 -6.30 12.88 8.28
N ILE A 61 -5.72 12.77 7.07
CA ILE A 61 -6.39 12.17 5.90
C ILE A 61 -6.79 10.72 6.18
N LEU A 62 -5.95 9.96 6.89
CA LEU A 62 -6.21 8.55 7.22
C LEU A 62 -7.04 8.34 8.50
N THR A 63 -7.46 9.40 9.18
CA THR A 63 -8.31 9.27 10.38
C THR A 63 -9.67 8.65 10.01
N GLY A 64 -10.02 7.55 10.69
CA GLY A 64 -11.26 6.81 10.42
C GLY A 64 -11.21 5.91 9.18
N SER A 65 -10.04 5.79 8.53
CA SER A 65 -9.81 4.92 7.38
C SER A 65 -9.70 3.45 7.77
N VAL A 66 -9.99 2.56 6.82
CA VAL A 66 -9.66 1.13 6.92
C VAL A 66 -8.17 0.85 6.71
N ILE A 67 -7.42 1.88 6.29
CA ILE A 67 -5.97 1.82 6.05
C ILE A 67 -5.23 2.32 7.28
N GLN A 68 -4.28 1.53 7.75
CA GLN A 68 -3.24 1.94 8.69
C GLN A 68 -1.91 2.14 7.95
N PHE A 69 -0.94 2.73 8.62
CA PHE A 69 0.37 2.94 8.02
C PHE A 69 1.50 2.78 9.04
N THR A 70 2.67 2.42 8.52
CA THR A 70 3.93 2.38 9.25
C THR A 70 5.02 3.02 8.41
N VAL A 71 5.75 3.98 8.98
CA VAL A 71 6.89 4.61 8.32
C VAL A 71 8.07 3.64 8.36
N LEU A 72 8.49 3.13 7.20
CA LEU A 72 9.57 2.16 7.10
C LEU A 72 10.95 2.82 7.08
N TYR A 73 11.06 4.00 6.46
CA TYR A 73 12.30 4.74 6.36
C TYR A 73 12.03 6.24 6.32
N THR A 74 12.86 7.01 7.01
CA THR A 74 12.80 8.49 7.02
C THR A 74 14.17 9.08 6.74
N SER A 75 14.21 10.07 5.85
CA SER A 75 15.34 10.97 5.67
C SER A 75 14.85 12.41 5.52
N LYS A 76 15.79 13.35 5.33
CA LYS A 76 15.43 14.76 5.07
C LYS A 76 14.50 14.90 3.85
N ASP A 77 14.79 14.16 2.79
CA ASP A 77 14.24 14.36 1.46
C ASP A 77 13.21 13.30 1.05
N ARG A 78 12.97 12.29 1.88
CA ARG A 78 11.99 11.23 1.60
C ARG A 78 11.50 10.51 2.85
N GLU A 79 10.29 9.99 2.76
CA GLU A 79 9.75 8.95 3.65
C GLU A 79 9.21 7.79 2.82
N THR A 80 9.58 6.56 3.21
CA THR A 80 8.99 5.34 2.66
C THR A 80 7.98 4.82 3.66
N VAL A 81 6.74 4.67 3.23
CA VAL A 81 5.60 4.36 4.10
C VAL A 81 4.90 3.12 3.57
N LEU A 82 4.65 2.15 4.44
CA LEU A 82 3.78 1.01 4.21
C LEU A 82 2.36 1.39 4.63
N PHE A 83 1.43 1.31 3.70
CA PHE A 83 -0.01 1.44 3.94
C PHE A 83 -0.64 0.06 3.86
N TYR A 84 -1.47 -0.32 4.83
CA TYR A 84 -2.00 -1.67 4.89
C TYR A 84 -3.41 -1.73 5.50
N ARG A 85 -4.16 -2.77 5.14
CA ARG A 85 -5.36 -3.17 5.87
C ARG A 85 -4.98 -4.22 6.90
N PRO A 86 -5.12 -3.95 8.22
CA PRO A 86 -4.66 -4.85 9.27
C PRO A 86 -5.14 -6.29 9.08
N SER A 87 -6.45 -6.49 8.91
CA SER A 87 -7.04 -7.83 8.77
C SER A 87 -6.52 -8.61 7.55
N ILE A 88 -6.25 -7.92 6.42
CA ILE A 88 -5.75 -8.56 5.21
C ILE A 88 -4.26 -8.88 5.35
N LEU A 89 -3.48 -7.96 5.91
CA LEU A 89 -2.05 -8.18 6.14
C LEU A 89 -1.81 -9.28 7.17
N GLU A 90 -2.62 -9.36 8.23
CA GLU A 90 -2.58 -10.47 9.19
C GLU A 90 -2.86 -11.82 8.52
N GLN A 91 -3.89 -11.90 7.65
CA GLN A 91 -4.17 -13.11 6.89
C GLN A 91 -2.98 -13.50 5.99
N CYS A 92 -2.33 -12.52 5.36
CA CYS A 92 -1.13 -12.74 4.58
C CYS A 92 0.01 -13.33 5.43
N LEU A 93 0.23 -12.81 6.65
CA LEU A 93 1.27 -13.28 7.58
C LEU A 93 1.03 -14.72 8.05
N ILE A 94 -0.22 -15.09 8.37
CA ILE A 94 -0.54 -16.42 8.88
C ILE A 94 -0.67 -17.50 7.79
N HIS A 95 -0.75 -17.10 6.51
CA HIS A 95 -0.78 -18.05 5.41
C HIS A 95 0.43 -18.98 5.47
N ASN A 96 0.21 -20.28 5.42
CA ASN A 96 1.23 -21.30 5.77
C ASN A 96 2.55 -21.16 5.03
N LEU A 97 2.52 -20.90 3.71
CA LEU A 97 3.72 -20.73 2.90
C LEU A 97 4.44 -19.42 3.19
N HIS A 98 3.69 -18.31 3.31
CA HIS A 98 4.25 -17.01 3.66
C HIS A 98 4.90 -17.03 5.04
N ARG A 99 4.22 -17.62 6.02
CA ARG A 99 4.74 -17.80 7.38
C ARG A 99 6.07 -18.54 7.39
N LYS A 100 6.16 -19.68 6.70
CA LYS A 100 7.40 -20.47 6.62
C LYS A 100 8.52 -19.68 5.97
N PHE A 101 8.22 -18.91 4.94
CA PHE A 101 9.16 -18.06 4.24
C PHE A 101 9.65 -16.90 5.14
N LEU A 102 8.74 -16.14 5.74
CA LEU A 102 9.07 -14.98 6.56
C LEU A 102 9.85 -15.35 7.84
N LEU A 103 9.60 -16.52 8.43
CA LEU A 103 10.38 -17.04 9.57
C LEU A 103 11.87 -17.15 9.24
N GLN A 104 12.26 -17.45 7.99
CA GLN A 104 13.67 -17.54 7.57
C GLN A 104 14.39 -16.19 7.62
N PHE A 105 13.63 -15.09 7.59
CA PHE A 105 14.12 -13.70 7.67
C PHE A 105 13.95 -13.09 9.06
N GLY A 106 13.58 -13.91 10.05
CA GLY A 106 13.46 -13.48 11.45
C GLY A 106 12.15 -12.75 11.80
N TYR A 107 11.13 -12.82 10.94
CA TYR A 107 9.83 -12.25 11.28
C TYR A 107 9.12 -13.08 12.35
N PRO A 108 8.73 -12.50 13.48
CA PRO A 108 8.05 -13.22 14.58
C PRO A 108 6.55 -13.36 14.29
N VAL A 109 6.20 -14.04 13.20
CA VAL A 109 4.81 -14.15 12.67
C VAL A 109 3.80 -14.73 13.67
N SER A 110 4.26 -15.46 14.69
CA SER A 110 3.40 -15.97 15.76
C SER A 110 3.08 -14.93 16.84
N SER A 111 3.79 -13.81 16.86
CA SER A 111 3.62 -12.72 17.83
C SER A 111 2.69 -11.61 17.34
N GLY A 112 2.13 -11.77 16.14
CA GLY A 112 1.18 -10.81 15.56
C GLY A 112 1.82 -9.82 14.57
N LEU A 113 1.02 -8.86 14.14
CA LEU A 113 1.36 -7.92 13.08
C LEU A 113 2.45 -6.93 13.51
N GLU A 114 2.29 -6.28 14.66
CA GLU A 114 3.17 -5.20 15.12
C GLU A 114 4.65 -5.64 15.22
N PRO A 115 5.00 -6.78 15.85
CA PRO A 115 6.40 -7.23 15.87
C PRO A 115 6.96 -7.54 14.47
N CYS A 116 6.12 -7.98 13.53
CA CYS A 116 6.52 -8.18 12.14
C CYS A 116 6.84 -6.85 11.44
N LEU A 117 6.04 -5.81 11.70
CA LEU A 117 6.28 -4.47 11.17
C LEU A 117 7.56 -3.84 11.75
N GLU A 118 7.88 -4.07 13.02
CA GLU A 118 9.14 -3.64 13.64
C GLU A 118 10.35 -4.29 12.94
N VAL A 119 10.29 -5.59 12.67
CA VAL A 119 11.35 -6.27 11.92
C VAL A 119 11.48 -5.67 10.52
N LEU A 120 10.37 -5.45 9.82
CA LEU A 120 10.37 -4.83 8.49
C LEU A 120 11.01 -3.44 8.51
N GLN A 121 10.63 -2.59 9.48
CA GLN A 121 11.22 -1.25 9.66
C GLN A 121 12.74 -1.33 9.84
N ASN A 122 13.23 -2.21 10.72
CA ASN A 122 14.65 -2.38 10.98
C ASN A 122 15.41 -2.83 9.73
N ARG A 123 14.83 -3.69 8.91
CA ARG A 123 15.42 -4.14 7.66
C ARG A 123 15.49 -3.03 6.61
N PHE A 124 14.46 -2.18 6.52
CA PHE A 124 14.44 -1.02 5.63
C PHE A 124 15.49 0.04 5.95
N GLN A 125 16.04 0.08 7.19
CA GLN A 125 17.16 0.98 7.54
C GLN A 125 18.46 0.59 6.82
N GLN A 126 18.60 -0.64 6.38
CA GLN A 126 19.80 -1.14 5.70
C GLN A 126 19.63 -1.10 4.17
N CYS A 127 18.56 -1.69 3.67
CA CYS A 127 18.18 -1.72 2.26
C CYS A 127 16.70 -2.10 2.13
N CYS A 128 16.13 -1.96 0.92
CA CYS A 128 14.79 -2.49 0.65
C CYS A 128 14.83 -4.03 0.69
N PRO A 129 14.20 -4.68 1.68
CA PRO A 129 14.23 -6.14 1.80
C PRO A 129 13.31 -6.76 0.74
N HIS A 130 13.81 -7.74 -0.03
CA HIS A 130 13.05 -8.31 -1.14
C HIS A 130 11.87 -9.18 -0.69
N GLU A 131 11.93 -9.76 0.49
CA GLU A 131 10.82 -10.53 1.08
C GLU A 131 9.57 -9.68 1.35
N VAL A 132 9.69 -8.35 1.37
CA VAL A 132 8.54 -7.43 1.45
C VAL A 132 7.53 -7.69 0.34
N GLY A 133 7.97 -8.23 -0.80
CA GLY A 133 7.11 -8.59 -1.92
C GLY A 133 5.90 -9.44 -1.50
N VAL A 134 6.08 -10.36 -0.55
CA VAL A 134 4.97 -11.18 -0.01
C VAL A 134 3.95 -10.30 0.72
N LEU A 135 4.41 -9.34 1.53
CA LEU A 135 3.53 -8.41 2.24
C LEU A 135 2.83 -7.42 1.29
N LEU A 136 3.39 -7.22 0.10
CA LEU A 136 2.82 -6.41 -0.98
C LEU A 136 1.85 -7.21 -1.87
N GLY A 137 1.59 -8.49 -1.56
CA GLY A 137 0.68 -9.34 -2.32
C GLY A 137 1.26 -9.85 -3.64
N ILE A 138 2.59 -9.84 -3.78
CA ILE A 138 3.27 -10.52 -4.89
C ILE A 138 3.27 -12.03 -4.60
N PRO A 139 2.86 -12.89 -5.56
CA PRO A 139 2.91 -14.34 -5.39
C PRO A 139 4.27 -14.82 -4.91
N LEU A 140 4.29 -15.71 -3.93
CA LEU A 140 5.53 -16.17 -3.29
C LEU A 140 6.54 -16.73 -4.29
N LYS A 141 6.09 -17.46 -5.33
CA LYS A 141 6.95 -17.96 -6.40
C LYS A 141 7.75 -16.87 -7.11
N ASP A 142 7.13 -15.68 -7.30
CA ASP A 142 7.79 -14.56 -7.96
C ASP A 142 8.83 -13.91 -7.04
N VAL A 143 8.53 -13.83 -5.75
CA VAL A 143 9.49 -13.37 -4.74
C VAL A 143 10.68 -14.33 -4.65
N LEU A 144 10.43 -15.64 -4.60
CA LEU A 144 11.48 -16.67 -4.56
C LEU A 144 12.34 -16.68 -5.83
N GLY A 145 11.71 -16.57 -7.00
CA GLY A 145 12.41 -16.48 -8.29
C GLY A 145 13.25 -15.19 -8.38
N PHE A 146 12.72 -14.06 -7.95
CA PHE A 146 13.43 -12.77 -7.92
C PHE A 146 14.65 -12.80 -6.98
N MET A 147 14.53 -13.46 -5.83
CA MET A 147 15.61 -13.61 -4.86
C MET A 147 16.62 -14.72 -5.23
N GLY A 148 16.36 -15.49 -6.28
CA GLY A 148 17.19 -16.62 -6.69
C GLY A 148 17.14 -17.80 -5.71
N LEU A 149 16.10 -17.89 -4.88
CA LEU A 149 15.86 -18.97 -3.92
C LEU A 149 15.20 -20.19 -4.58
N GLU A 150 14.54 -19.98 -5.70
CA GLU A 150 14.05 -21.03 -6.59
C GLU A 150 14.53 -20.78 -8.02
N ASN A 151 14.92 -21.84 -8.71
CA ASN A 151 15.38 -21.78 -10.10
C ASN A 151 14.19 -21.79 -11.06
N LEU A 152 13.44 -20.69 -11.09
CA LEU A 152 12.33 -20.49 -11.98
C LEU A 152 12.72 -19.56 -13.14
N PRO A 153 12.32 -19.87 -14.39
CA PRO A 153 12.58 -18.96 -15.51
C PRO A 153 11.78 -17.67 -15.36
N LEU A 154 12.38 -16.54 -15.71
CA LEU A 154 11.67 -15.27 -15.86
C LEU A 154 10.74 -15.39 -17.07
N THR A 155 9.44 -15.31 -16.85
CA THR A 155 8.40 -15.47 -17.89
C THR A 155 8.05 -14.14 -18.53
N CYS A 156 7.74 -13.13 -17.72
CA CYS A 156 7.42 -11.79 -18.22
C CYS A 156 7.69 -10.72 -17.15
N ARG A 157 7.55 -9.46 -17.55
CA ARG A 157 7.65 -8.27 -16.68
C ARG A 157 6.34 -7.47 -16.76
N GLY A 158 5.75 -7.17 -15.63
CA GLY A 158 4.59 -6.30 -15.44
C GLY A 158 4.85 -5.33 -14.29
N GLU A 159 3.93 -5.25 -13.33
CA GLU A 159 4.17 -4.49 -12.09
C GLU A 159 5.36 -5.06 -11.29
N TRP A 160 5.63 -6.35 -11.46
CA TRP A 160 6.82 -7.03 -10.97
C TRP A 160 7.32 -8.07 -11.99
N CYS A 161 8.47 -8.69 -11.71
CA CYS A 161 9.01 -9.80 -12.52
C CYS A 161 8.25 -11.07 -12.19
N VAL A 162 7.69 -11.73 -13.20
CA VAL A 162 6.90 -12.97 -13.10
C VAL A 162 7.79 -14.16 -13.44
N TYR A 163 7.83 -15.15 -12.56
CA TYR A 163 8.63 -16.36 -12.71
C TYR A 163 7.75 -17.60 -12.82
N GLY A 164 8.14 -18.55 -13.67
CA GLY A 164 7.40 -19.80 -13.87
C GLY A 164 6.02 -19.59 -14.48
N ASN A 165 4.98 -20.30 -13.98
CA ASN A 165 3.61 -20.13 -14.46
C ASN A 165 3.09 -18.72 -14.17
N PRO A 166 2.64 -17.93 -15.18
CA PRO A 166 2.24 -16.55 -15.02
C PRO A 166 0.80 -16.35 -14.50
N ASP A 167 -0.05 -17.36 -14.51
CA ASP A 167 -1.51 -17.21 -14.34
C ASP A 167 -1.90 -16.46 -13.07
N GLU A 168 -1.36 -16.89 -11.92
CA GLU A 168 -1.61 -16.27 -10.63
C GLU A 168 -1.15 -14.80 -10.60
N SER A 169 0.03 -14.53 -11.14
CA SER A 169 0.64 -13.21 -11.15
C SER A 169 -0.12 -12.23 -12.04
N LEU A 170 -0.53 -12.69 -13.24
CA LEU A 170 -1.31 -11.88 -14.17
C LEU A 170 -2.73 -11.64 -13.64
N ALA A 171 -3.33 -12.64 -12.98
CA ALA A 171 -4.63 -12.47 -12.32
C ALA A 171 -4.56 -11.41 -11.19
N ALA A 172 -3.52 -11.43 -10.36
CA ALA A 172 -3.32 -10.45 -9.30
C ALA A 172 -3.10 -9.03 -9.89
N MET A 173 -2.24 -8.88 -10.90
CA MET A 173 -2.00 -7.59 -11.57
C MET A 173 -3.29 -7.03 -12.18
N LYS A 174 -4.08 -7.91 -12.85
CA LYS A 174 -5.37 -7.53 -13.41
C LYS A 174 -6.32 -7.04 -12.33
N GLN A 175 -6.44 -7.75 -11.21
CA GLN A 175 -7.29 -7.34 -10.10
C GLN A 175 -6.87 -5.97 -9.55
N TYR A 176 -5.57 -5.73 -9.37
CA TYR A 176 -5.07 -4.44 -8.90
C TYR A 176 -5.36 -3.30 -9.88
N ALA A 177 -5.28 -3.58 -11.19
CA ALA A 177 -5.65 -2.60 -12.22
C ALA A 177 -7.17 -2.32 -12.21
N ASP A 178 -8.00 -3.36 -12.09
CA ASP A 178 -9.46 -3.22 -12.01
C ASP A 178 -9.87 -2.39 -10.77
N ASP A 179 -9.22 -2.61 -9.63
CA ASP A 179 -9.46 -1.83 -8.40
C ASP A 179 -9.11 -0.35 -8.57
N ARG A 180 -8.00 -0.04 -9.24
CA ARG A 180 -7.63 1.36 -9.55
C ARG A 180 -8.69 2.01 -10.44
N ILE A 181 -9.07 1.35 -11.53
CA ILE A 181 -10.12 1.85 -12.43
C ILE A 181 -11.43 2.09 -11.67
N TYR A 182 -11.77 1.20 -10.74
CA TYR A 182 -12.97 1.33 -9.94
C TYR A 182 -12.92 2.56 -9.03
N VAL A 183 -11.84 2.72 -8.25
CA VAL A 183 -11.67 3.85 -7.33
C VAL A 183 -11.54 5.18 -8.10
N ASP A 184 -10.82 5.20 -9.22
CA ASP A 184 -10.70 6.41 -10.05
C ASP A 184 -12.08 6.84 -10.62
N LYS A 185 -12.97 5.90 -10.93
CA LYS A 185 -14.36 6.20 -11.29
C LYS A 185 -15.14 6.82 -10.13
N LEU A 186 -14.98 6.31 -8.91
CA LEU A 186 -15.63 6.89 -7.73
C LEU A 186 -15.18 8.37 -7.54
N LEU A 187 -13.88 8.62 -7.63
CA LEU A 187 -13.32 9.98 -7.55
C LEU A 187 -13.85 10.88 -8.67
N ALA A 188 -13.88 10.39 -9.90
CA ALA A 188 -14.40 11.14 -11.06
C ALA A 188 -15.90 11.47 -10.94
N ASN A 189 -16.67 10.66 -10.22
CA ASN A 189 -18.08 10.91 -9.90
C ASN A 189 -18.27 11.81 -8.66
N GLY A 190 -17.19 12.36 -8.10
CA GLY A 190 -17.25 13.31 -7.00
C GLY A 190 -17.37 12.69 -5.60
N ILE A 191 -17.16 11.37 -5.47
CA ILE A 191 -17.09 10.73 -4.16
C ILE A 191 -15.83 11.22 -3.43
N ALA A 192 -16.00 11.70 -2.20
CA ALA A 192 -14.90 12.27 -1.43
C ALA A 192 -13.86 11.20 -1.07
N PRO A 193 -12.54 11.52 -1.11
CA PRO A 193 -11.48 10.60 -0.72
C PRO A 193 -11.69 9.94 0.66
N GLN A 194 -12.23 10.66 1.63
CA GLN A 194 -12.51 10.18 2.98
C GLN A 194 -13.59 9.08 3.01
N GLU A 195 -14.59 9.17 2.13
CA GLU A 195 -15.63 8.16 2.02
C GLU A 195 -15.05 6.85 1.44
N ILE A 196 -14.20 6.97 0.43
CA ILE A 196 -13.49 5.83 -0.17
C ILE A 196 -12.56 5.18 0.86
N LEU A 197 -11.80 5.98 1.62
CA LEU A 197 -10.95 5.50 2.71
C LEU A 197 -11.72 4.81 3.84
N GLY A 198 -13.00 5.13 4.02
CA GLY A 198 -13.90 4.44 4.95
C GLY A 198 -14.17 2.97 4.59
N GLY A 199 -13.86 2.55 3.35
CA GLY A 199 -13.90 1.16 2.91
C GLY A 199 -15.29 0.59 2.63
N LYS A 200 -16.34 1.42 2.65
CA LYS A 200 -17.73 1.01 2.33
C LYS A 200 -18.02 1.08 0.83
N LEU A 201 -17.10 0.57 0.02
CA LEU A 201 -17.09 0.76 -1.43
C LEU A 201 -18.35 0.24 -2.15
N ALA A 202 -18.93 -0.88 -1.66
CA ALA A 202 -20.16 -1.43 -2.24
C ALA A 202 -21.37 -0.50 -2.03
N GLU A 203 -21.43 0.21 -0.89
CA GLU A 203 -22.47 1.19 -0.62
C GLU A 203 -22.32 2.43 -1.52
N LEU A 204 -21.08 2.88 -1.75
CA LEU A 204 -20.76 4.01 -2.60
C LEU A 204 -21.09 3.74 -4.09
N ALA A 205 -20.90 2.52 -4.55
CA ALA A 205 -21.22 2.11 -5.91
C ALA A 205 -22.74 2.16 -6.22
N LEU A 206 -23.59 2.05 -5.20
CA LEU A 206 -25.04 2.13 -5.36
C LEU A 206 -25.55 3.59 -5.38
N ALA A 207 -24.69 4.54 -5.04
CA ALA A 207 -25.02 5.97 -5.00
C ALA A 207 -24.68 6.72 -6.29
N ILE A 208 -24.11 6.02 -7.29
CA ILE A 208 -23.73 6.51 -8.62
C ILE A 208 -24.68 5.95 -9.66
#